data_d9b8ef5088f2c08d09ba6d0fc877e010
#
_entry.id   d9b8ef5088f2c08d09ba6d0fc877e010
#
_cell.length_a   1.000
_cell.length_b   1.000
_cell.length_c   1.000
_cell.angle_alpha   90.00
_cell.angle_beta   90.00
_cell.angle_gamma   90.00
#
_symmetry.space_group_name_H-M   'P 1'
#
loop_
_entity.id
_entity.type
_entity.pdbx_description
1 polymer ?
#
loop_
_entity_poly.entity_id
_entity_poly.type
_entity_poly.pdbx_seq_one_letter_code
_entity_poly.pdbx_strand_id
1 'polypeptide(L)'
;MNDALNHFIDMNRQNILDDLSAIVAVPSVSSDLSKVSEALDKVLELGRRMGFSAERLLDGQIGIVEIGEGNETVGILTHVDVVPAGDRDQWHTDPFQAVVRDGRIYGRGTLDDKGMIVASLYAMKAVKEQDIPLKKKIRLIIGTQEETSWTDMEKYTRSYPLPDYGFTPDGEYPICNIEKGGADIIMEFDISDEVSGLHLVSIDCGQAANAVPAKAS
;
A
#
# COMPACT_ATOMS: atom_id res chain seq x y z
N MET A 1 20.04 16.60 14.80
CA MET A 1 19.44 15.43 14.07
C MET A 1 18.16 15.85 13.34
N ASN A 2 17.13 16.41 14.04
CA ASN A 2 15.90 16.81 13.36
C ASN A 2 16.10 17.84 12.23
N ASP A 3 16.95 18.86 12.42
CA ASP A 3 17.18 19.89 11.39
C ASP A 3 17.83 19.34 10.12
N ALA A 4 18.76 18.38 10.25
CA ALA A 4 19.39 17.73 9.10
C ALA A 4 18.38 16.85 8.33
N LEU A 5 17.50 16.13 9.04
CA LEU A 5 16.45 15.33 8.41
C LEU A 5 15.40 16.21 7.74
N ASN A 6 14.98 17.30 8.38
CA ASN A 6 14.05 18.26 7.77
C ASN A 6 14.66 18.89 6.51
N HIS A 7 15.93 19.30 6.58
CA HIS A 7 16.65 19.83 5.41
C HIS A 7 16.72 18.81 4.28
N PHE A 8 17.00 17.52 4.60
CA PHE A 8 17.00 16.45 3.59
C PHE A 8 15.63 16.32 2.91
N ILE A 9 14.55 16.35 3.66
CA ILE A 9 13.18 16.25 3.10
C ILE A 9 12.88 17.45 2.21
N ASP A 10 13.23 18.67 2.64
CA ASP A 10 13.01 19.88 1.84
C ASP A 10 13.77 19.84 0.53
N MET A 11 15.03 19.41 0.53
CA MET A 11 15.86 19.24 -0.66
C MET A 11 15.36 18.15 -1.61
N ASN A 12 14.68 17.14 -1.10
CA ASN A 12 14.16 16.04 -1.89
C ASN A 12 12.65 16.14 -2.20
N ARG A 13 12.01 17.23 -1.83
CA ARG A 13 10.55 17.38 -1.95
C ARG A 13 10.02 17.06 -3.35
N GLN A 14 10.65 17.58 -4.39
CA GLN A 14 10.24 17.34 -5.77
C GLN A 14 10.48 15.88 -6.17
N ASN A 15 11.61 15.30 -5.82
CA ASN A 15 11.90 13.89 -6.09
C ASN A 15 10.89 12.95 -5.42
N ILE A 16 10.49 13.26 -4.16
CA ILE A 16 9.45 12.50 -3.45
C ILE A 16 8.12 12.53 -4.22
N LEU A 17 7.73 13.71 -4.70
CA LEU A 17 6.49 13.88 -5.47
C LEU A 17 6.55 13.17 -6.83
N ASP A 18 7.68 13.26 -7.52
CA ASP A 18 7.87 12.62 -8.83
C ASP A 18 7.87 11.09 -8.70
N ASP A 19 8.55 10.55 -7.69
CA ASP A 19 8.58 9.12 -7.43
C ASP A 19 7.20 8.59 -7.01
N LEU A 20 6.49 9.31 -6.15
CA LEU A 20 5.11 8.97 -5.81
C LEU A 20 4.20 9.00 -7.03
N SER A 21 4.31 10.04 -7.85
CA SER A 21 3.52 10.18 -9.07
C SER A 21 3.75 9.02 -10.04
N ALA A 22 5.00 8.58 -10.19
CA ALA A 22 5.36 7.46 -11.05
C ALA A 22 4.76 6.12 -10.58
N ILE A 23 4.63 5.91 -9.26
CA ILE A 23 4.04 4.70 -8.69
C ILE A 23 2.51 4.78 -8.73
N VAL A 24 1.92 5.93 -8.41
CA VAL A 24 0.45 6.15 -8.47
C VAL A 24 -0.07 5.99 -9.89
N ALA A 25 0.72 6.37 -10.91
CA ALA A 25 0.35 6.24 -12.32
C ALA A 25 0.12 4.77 -12.76
N VAL A 26 0.57 3.80 -11.99
CA VAL A 26 0.22 2.39 -12.24
C VAL A 26 -1.08 2.07 -11.50
N PRO A 27 -2.18 1.75 -12.21
CA PRO A 27 -3.46 1.43 -11.59
C PRO A 27 -3.45 -0.01 -11.03
N SER A 28 -2.67 -0.23 -9.99
CA SER A 28 -2.46 -1.54 -9.34
C SER A 28 -3.65 -1.98 -8.49
N VAL A 29 -4.84 -1.98 -9.09
CA VAL A 29 -6.04 -2.51 -8.43
C VAL A 29 -5.80 -4.00 -8.14
N SER A 30 -6.13 -4.45 -6.94
CA SER A 30 -5.79 -5.80 -6.42
C SER A 30 -6.25 -6.95 -7.33
N SER A 31 -7.33 -6.74 -8.11
CA SER A 31 -7.81 -7.70 -9.11
C SER A 31 -6.96 -7.75 -10.38
N ASP A 32 -6.12 -6.76 -10.67
CA ASP A 32 -5.22 -6.73 -11.83
C ASP A 32 -3.79 -7.08 -11.41
N LEU A 33 -3.51 -8.37 -11.31
CA LEU A 33 -2.21 -8.87 -10.87
C LEU A 33 -1.04 -8.39 -11.74
N SER A 34 -1.28 -8.09 -13.02
CA SER A 34 -0.25 -7.55 -13.93
C SER A 34 0.14 -6.14 -13.51
N LYS A 35 -0.84 -5.29 -13.20
CA LYS A 35 -0.61 -3.92 -12.73
C LYS A 35 -0.04 -3.88 -11.32
N VAL A 36 -0.46 -4.78 -10.45
CA VAL A 36 0.15 -4.93 -9.11
C VAL A 36 1.64 -5.31 -9.25
N SER A 37 1.94 -6.27 -10.11
CA SER A 37 3.33 -6.66 -10.41
C SER A 37 4.15 -5.51 -10.99
N GLU A 38 3.59 -4.73 -11.94
CA GLU A 38 4.25 -3.55 -12.52
C GLU A 38 4.54 -2.48 -11.45
N ALA A 39 3.59 -2.23 -10.55
CA ALA A 39 3.79 -1.26 -9.46
C ALA A 39 4.89 -1.71 -8.49
N LEU A 40 4.91 -3.01 -8.14
CA LEU A 40 5.98 -3.57 -7.32
C LEU A 40 7.35 -3.43 -7.97
N ASP A 41 7.46 -3.67 -9.30
CA ASP A 41 8.72 -3.47 -10.02
C ASP A 41 9.22 -2.03 -9.91
N LYS A 42 8.34 -1.04 -10.05
CA LYS A 42 8.71 0.37 -9.91
C LYS A 42 9.23 0.70 -8.52
N VAL A 43 8.60 0.15 -7.48
CA VAL A 43 9.06 0.34 -6.09
C VAL A 43 10.44 -0.28 -5.88
N LEU A 44 10.67 -1.50 -6.36
CA LEU A 44 11.96 -2.18 -6.23
C LEU A 44 13.06 -1.48 -7.05
N GLU A 45 12.72 -0.96 -8.23
CA GLU A 45 13.64 -0.15 -9.03
C GLU A 45 14.00 1.15 -8.32
N LEU A 46 13.02 1.83 -7.69
CA LEU A 46 13.27 3.00 -6.86
C LEU A 46 14.23 2.68 -5.70
N GLY A 47 14.00 1.57 -5.00
CA GLY A 47 14.91 1.10 -3.94
C GLY A 47 16.35 0.88 -4.45
N ARG A 48 16.51 0.22 -5.60
CA ARG A 48 17.84 0.01 -6.23
C ARG A 48 18.49 1.33 -6.63
N ARG A 49 17.74 2.26 -7.19
CA ARG A 49 18.22 3.61 -7.58
C ARG A 49 18.68 4.41 -6.37
N MET A 50 18.11 4.19 -5.19
CA MET A 50 18.57 4.74 -3.92
C MET A 50 19.77 3.99 -3.32
N GLY A 51 20.25 2.93 -3.99
CA GLY A 51 21.39 2.12 -3.57
C GLY A 51 21.06 1.16 -2.43
N PHE A 52 19.81 0.66 -2.38
CA PHE A 52 19.38 -0.36 -1.45
C PHE A 52 19.41 -1.74 -2.10
N SER A 53 19.48 -2.79 -1.28
CA SER A 53 19.16 -4.14 -1.73
C SER A 53 17.66 -4.22 -1.98
N ALA A 54 17.26 -4.74 -3.14
CA ALA A 54 15.84 -4.86 -3.47
C ALA A 54 15.60 -6.13 -4.30
N GLU A 55 14.69 -6.97 -3.82
CA GLU A 55 14.38 -8.28 -4.42
C GLU A 55 12.88 -8.62 -4.36
N ARG A 56 12.48 -9.57 -5.19
CA ARG A 56 11.16 -10.21 -5.15
C ARG A 56 11.25 -11.55 -4.46
N LEU A 57 10.26 -11.87 -3.64
CA LEU A 57 10.07 -13.16 -3.01
C LEU A 57 8.73 -13.77 -3.43
N LEU A 58 8.57 -15.08 -3.21
CA LEU A 58 7.32 -15.82 -3.43
C LEU A 58 6.73 -15.61 -4.82
N ASP A 59 7.55 -15.87 -5.85
CA ASP A 59 7.15 -15.70 -7.26
C ASP A 59 6.63 -14.30 -7.60
N GLY A 60 7.14 -13.31 -6.87
CA GLY A 60 6.80 -11.90 -7.10
C GLY A 60 5.62 -11.38 -6.30
N GLN A 61 5.12 -12.14 -5.34
CA GLN A 61 4.01 -11.70 -4.47
C GLN A 61 4.46 -10.74 -3.36
N ILE A 62 5.75 -10.73 -3.02
CA ILE A 62 6.32 -9.85 -1.99
C ILE A 62 7.54 -9.12 -2.55
N GLY A 63 7.64 -7.84 -2.26
CA GLY A 63 8.86 -7.06 -2.45
C GLY A 63 9.58 -6.83 -1.13
N ILE A 64 10.91 -6.88 -1.18
CA ILE A 64 11.77 -6.56 -0.03
C ILE A 64 12.77 -5.49 -0.45
N VAL A 65 12.91 -4.45 0.36
CA VAL A 65 13.98 -3.45 0.25
C VAL A 65 14.69 -3.34 1.58
N GLU A 66 16.02 -3.45 1.59
CA GLU A 66 16.82 -3.49 2.82
C GLU A 66 17.99 -2.52 2.80
N ILE A 67 18.29 -2.00 3.99
CA ILE A 67 19.55 -1.30 4.31
C ILE A 67 20.09 -1.74 5.68
N GLY A 68 21.38 -1.51 5.85
CA GLY A 68 22.09 -1.78 7.08
C GLY A 68 22.44 -3.26 7.25
N GLU A 69 23.25 -3.50 8.28
CA GLU A 69 23.73 -4.83 8.66
C GLU A 69 23.47 -5.02 10.15
N GLY A 70 23.15 -6.22 10.56
CA GLY A 70 22.89 -6.54 11.96
C GLY A 70 22.13 -7.84 12.12
N ASN A 71 22.11 -8.33 13.35
CA ASN A 71 21.41 -9.58 13.68
C ASN A 71 19.92 -9.37 13.94
N GLU A 72 19.52 -8.14 14.25
CA GLU A 72 18.12 -7.79 14.46
C GLU A 72 17.61 -6.94 13.30
N THR A 73 16.33 -7.09 12.99
CA THR A 73 15.65 -6.40 11.88
C THR A 73 14.48 -5.57 12.38
N VAL A 74 14.39 -4.33 11.91
CA VAL A 74 13.20 -3.48 12.02
C VAL A 74 12.45 -3.56 10.70
N GLY A 75 11.23 -4.09 10.74
CA GLY A 75 10.34 -4.20 9.59
C GLY A 75 9.43 -2.99 9.45
N ILE A 76 9.23 -2.56 8.22
CA ILE A 76 8.19 -1.61 7.83
C ILE A 76 7.27 -2.36 6.88
N LEU A 77 6.01 -2.54 7.25
CA LEU A 77 5.05 -3.28 6.45
C LEU A 77 4.21 -2.31 5.64
N THR A 78 4.15 -2.52 4.34
CA THR A 78 3.43 -1.71 3.36
C THR A 78 2.82 -2.60 2.29
N HIS A 79 1.97 -2.03 1.43
CA HIS A 79 1.43 -2.73 0.27
C HIS A 79 1.34 -1.83 -0.98
N VAL A 80 1.37 -2.44 -2.16
CA VAL A 80 1.39 -1.71 -3.44
C VAL A 80 0.09 -1.82 -4.22
N ASP A 81 -0.77 -2.77 -3.86
CA ASP A 81 -2.11 -2.90 -4.41
C ASP A 81 -3.05 -1.84 -3.84
N VAL A 82 -4.14 -1.59 -4.52
CA VAL A 82 -5.12 -0.57 -4.14
C VAL A 82 -6.54 -1.06 -4.44
N VAL A 83 -7.53 -0.56 -3.70
CA VAL A 83 -8.96 -0.75 -4.04
C VAL A 83 -9.31 -0.06 -5.35
N PRO A 84 -10.40 -0.47 -6.03
CA PRO A 84 -10.91 0.22 -7.20
C PRO A 84 -11.14 1.71 -6.97
N ALA A 85 -11.01 2.50 -8.03
CA ALA A 85 -11.25 3.96 -7.96
C ALA A 85 -12.72 4.31 -7.65
N GLY A 86 -13.64 3.38 -7.82
CA GLY A 86 -15.07 3.65 -7.69
C GLY A 86 -15.63 4.41 -8.90
N ASP A 87 -16.64 5.22 -8.64
CA ASP A 87 -17.27 6.05 -9.67
C ASP A 87 -16.32 7.19 -10.08
N ARG A 88 -15.80 7.13 -11.30
CA ARG A 88 -14.84 8.12 -11.81
C ARG A 88 -15.42 9.52 -11.91
N ASP A 89 -16.73 9.66 -12.07
CA ASP A 89 -17.40 10.96 -12.14
C ASP A 89 -17.39 11.73 -10.81
N GLN A 90 -17.08 11.04 -9.71
CA GLN A 90 -16.91 11.64 -8.38
C GLN A 90 -15.50 12.16 -8.10
N TRP A 91 -14.54 11.83 -8.97
CA TRP A 91 -13.18 12.34 -8.86
C TRP A 91 -13.04 13.70 -9.52
N HIS A 92 -12.39 14.63 -8.84
CA HIS A 92 -12.06 15.94 -9.42
C HIS A 92 -10.81 15.91 -10.31
N THR A 93 -10.03 14.82 -10.23
CA THR A 93 -8.82 14.56 -11.02
C THR A 93 -8.81 13.08 -11.40
N ASP A 94 -7.97 12.66 -12.35
CA ASP A 94 -7.80 11.23 -12.61
C ASP A 94 -7.27 10.53 -11.33
N PRO A 95 -7.94 9.47 -10.84
CA PRO A 95 -7.53 8.75 -9.63
C PRO A 95 -6.11 8.18 -9.71
N PHE A 96 -5.60 7.89 -10.91
CA PHE A 96 -4.25 7.35 -11.11
C PHE A 96 -3.24 8.41 -11.61
N GLN A 97 -3.54 9.66 -11.32
CA GLN A 97 -2.62 10.78 -11.51
C GLN A 97 -2.48 11.53 -10.18
N ALA A 98 -1.29 11.46 -9.57
CA ALA A 98 -1.03 12.24 -8.36
C ALA A 98 -1.04 13.73 -8.66
N VAL A 99 -1.99 14.45 -8.09
CA VAL A 99 -2.16 15.89 -8.29
C VAL A 99 -1.93 16.64 -6.97
N VAL A 100 -0.99 17.58 -6.99
CA VAL A 100 -0.75 18.47 -5.84
C VAL A 100 -1.64 19.70 -5.97
N ARG A 101 -2.50 19.89 -4.98
CA ARG A 101 -3.39 21.05 -4.92
C ARG A 101 -3.62 21.44 -3.45
N ASP A 102 -3.55 22.73 -3.16
CA ASP A 102 -3.83 23.31 -1.84
C ASP A 102 -3.03 22.63 -0.71
N GLY A 103 -1.76 22.28 -0.97
CA GLY A 103 -0.87 21.63 0.00
C GLY A 103 -1.17 20.14 0.26
N ARG A 104 -2.02 19.53 -0.55
CA ARG A 104 -2.40 18.11 -0.47
C ARG A 104 -2.08 17.40 -1.80
N ILE A 105 -1.91 16.08 -1.70
CA ILE A 105 -1.73 15.21 -2.86
C ILE A 105 -2.99 14.36 -3.02
N TYR A 106 -3.60 14.41 -4.19
CA TYR A 106 -4.81 13.65 -4.53
C TYR A 106 -4.46 12.56 -5.53
N GLY A 107 -4.99 11.36 -5.30
CA GLY A 107 -4.85 10.18 -6.15
C GLY A 107 -5.11 8.89 -5.38
N ARG A 108 -5.52 7.82 -6.06
CA ARG A 108 -5.69 6.50 -5.47
C ARG A 108 -4.32 5.94 -5.06
N GLY A 109 -4.17 5.57 -3.79
CA GLY A 109 -2.91 5.08 -3.25
C GLY A 109 -1.95 6.18 -2.75
N THR A 110 -2.29 7.47 -2.83
CA THR A 110 -1.42 8.53 -2.30
C THR A 110 -1.33 8.52 -0.78
N LEU A 111 -2.32 7.99 -0.08
CA LEU A 111 -2.34 7.79 1.36
C LEU A 111 -2.17 6.30 1.69
N ASP A 112 -2.95 5.44 1.09
CA ASP A 112 -3.09 4.03 1.33
C ASP A 112 -2.72 3.27 0.04
N ASP A 113 -1.51 2.64 -0.12
CA ASP A 113 -0.36 2.76 0.80
C ASP A 113 0.93 3.19 0.03
N LYS A 114 0.83 3.51 -1.28
CA LYS A 114 1.98 3.93 -2.12
C LYS A 114 2.71 5.16 -1.57
N GLY A 115 1.97 6.08 -0.94
CA GLY A 115 2.55 7.24 -0.29
C GLY A 115 3.47 6.84 0.85
N MET A 116 3.06 5.87 1.65
CA MET A 116 3.83 5.38 2.78
C MET A 116 5.04 4.54 2.34
N ILE A 117 4.93 3.82 1.21
CA ILE A 117 6.10 3.18 0.58
C ILE A 117 7.17 4.22 0.25
N VAL A 118 6.79 5.30 -0.45
CA VAL A 118 7.73 6.36 -0.84
C VAL A 118 8.28 7.07 0.38
N ALA A 119 7.44 7.40 1.37
CA ALA A 119 7.88 8.02 2.62
C ALA A 119 8.91 7.14 3.35
N SER A 120 8.65 5.82 3.42
CA SER A 120 9.57 4.85 4.03
C SER A 120 10.91 4.77 3.30
N LEU A 121 10.89 4.70 1.97
CA LEU A 121 12.12 4.69 1.16
C LEU A 121 12.96 5.97 1.34
N TYR A 122 12.31 7.13 1.39
CA TYR A 122 13.01 8.40 1.64
C TYR A 122 13.49 8.55 3.09
N ALA A 123 12.76 7.99 4.06
CA ALA A 123 13.26 7.91 5.44
C ALA A 123 14.52 7.02 5.53
N MET A 124 14.51 5.84 4.90
CA MET A 124 15.68 4.98 4.78
C MET A 124 16.86 5.68 4.08
N LYS A 125 16.58 6.43 3.00
CA LYS A 125 17.56 7.23 2.28
C LYS A 125 18.15 8.33 3.15
N ALA A 126 17.32 9.05 3.91
CA ALA A 126 17.77 10.08 4.82
C ALA A 126 18.73 9.55 5.88
N VAL A 127 18.42 8.39 6.48
CA VAL A 127 19.31 7.73 7.45
C VAL A 127 20.64 7.34 6.82
N LYS A 128 20.62 6.80 5.60
CA LYS A 128 21.83 6.42 4.87
C LYS A 128 22.71 7.62 4.52
N GLU A 129 22.13 8.72 4.00
CA GLU A 129 22.88 9.91 3.56
C GLU A 129 23.39 10.76 4.73
N GLN A 130 22.86 10.59 5.93
CA GLN A 130 23.35 11.22 7.15
C GLN A 130 24.46 10.42 7.83
N ASP A 131 24.93 9.33 7.21
CA ASP A 131 25.91 8.40 7.79
C ASP A 131 25.55 7.97 9.23
N ILE A 132 24.27 7.83 9.51
CA ILE A 132 23.78 7.37 10.82
C ILE A 132 24.11 5.89 10.95
N PRO A 133 24.95 5.48 11.93
CA PRO A 133 25.33 4.08 12.08
C PRO A 133 24.10 3.23 12.42
N LEU A 134 23.76 2.34 11.51
CA LEU A 134 22.68 1.37 11.75
C LEU A 134 23.21 0.19 12.56
N LYS A 135 22.61 -0.06 13.72
CA LYS A 135 22.88 -1.23 14.56
C LYS A 135 21.99 -2.43 14.21
N LYS A 136 20.93 -2.16 13.48
CA LYS A 136 19.93 -3.12 13.03
C LYS A 136 19.72 -2.97 11.52
N LYS A 137 19.31 -4.04 10.88
CA LYS A 137 18.80 -4.00 9.51
C LYS A 137 17.45 -3.32 9.49
N ILE A 138 17.18 -2.52 8.47
CA ILE A 138 15.84 -1.99 8.18
C ILE A 138 15.34 -2.71 6.93
N ARG A 139 14.17 -3.31 7.04
CA ARG A 139 13.51 -4.07 5.97
C ARG A 139 12.15 -3.47 5.68
N LEU A 140 11.98 -2.89 4.49
CA LEU A 140 10.66 -2.55 3.95
C LEU A 140 10.09 -3.80 3.27
N ILE A 141 8.93 -4.22 3.73
CA ILE A 141 8.18 -5.38 3.22
C ILE A 141 6.98 -4.82 2.47
N ILE A 142 6.86 -5.18 1.18
CA ILE A 142 5.81 -4.65 0.31
C ILE A 142 4.92 -5.80 -0.11
N GLY A 143 3.70 -5.83 0.42
CA GLY A 143 2.63 -6.76 0.04
C GLY A 143 1.99 -6.40 -1.29
N THR A 144 1.25 -7.35 -1.84
CA THR A 144 0.54 -7.22 -3.12
C THR A 144 -0.94 -7.61 -3.04
N GLN A 145 -1.45 -7.98 -1.86
CA GLN A 145 -2.81 -8.49 -1.63
C GLN A 145 -3.41 -7.98 -0.32
N GLU A 146 -2.98 -6.83 0.18
CA GLU A 146 -3.49 -6.26 1.43
C GLU A 146 -4.98 -6.00 1.34
N GLU A 147 -5.43 -5.38 0.27
CA GLU A 147 -6.81 -4.99 0.02
C GLU A 147 -7.75 -6.18 -0.32
N THR A 148 -7.25 -7.41 -0.20
CA THR A 148 -8.02 -8.61 -0.53
C THR A 148 -7.82 -9.73 0.49
N SER A 149 -6.95 -10.68 0.21
CA SER A 149 -6.93 -11.97 0.93
C SER A 149 -5.74 -12.14 1.87
N TRP A 150 -4.76 -11.26 1.83
CA TRP A 150 -3.51 -11.35 2.61
C TRP A 150 -2.75 -12.67 2.45
N THR A 151 -3.01 -13.44 1.40
CA THR A 151 -2.38 -14.74 1.21
C THR A 151 -0.89 -14.63 0.92
N ASP A 152 -0.43 -13.52 0.41
CA ASP A 152 0.98 -13.19 0.23
C ASP A 152 1.70 -13.08 1.59
N MET A 153 1.13 -12.37 2.55
CA MET A 153 1.68 -12.25 3.90
C MET A 153 1.60 -13.56 4.68
N GLU A 154 0.52 -14.33 4.51
CA GLU A 154 0.43 -15.66 5.10
C GLU A 154 1.56 -16.58 4.62
N LYS A 155 1.88 -16.57 3.31
CA LYS A 155 3.00 -17.32 2.74
C LYS A 155 4.35 -16.79 3.24
N TYR A 156 4.49 -15.45 3.31
CA TYR A 156 5.72 -14.81 3.77
C TYR A 156 6.04 -15.21 5.21
N THR A 157 5.07 -15.11 6.11
CA THR A 157 5.26 -15.44 7.54
C THR A 157 5.59 -16.92 7.78
N ARG A 158 5.17 -17.80 6.88
CA ARG A 158 5.49 -19.24 6.96
C ARG A 158 6.86 -19.58 6.37
N SER A 159 7.38 -18.77 5.46
CA SER A 159 8.55 -19.12 4.64
C SER A 159 9.81 -18.33 4.99
N TYR A 160 9.65 -17.19 5.63
CA TYR A 160 10.76 -16.26 5.91
C TYR A 160 10.78 -15.80 7.37
N PRO A 161 11.98 -15.51 7.93
CA PRO A 161 12.08 -14.92 9.26
C PRO A 161 11.37 -13.58 9.35
N LEU A 162 10.57 -13.41 10.39
CA LEU A 162 9.93 -12.14 10.68
C LEU A 162 10.94 -11.14 11.27
N PRO A 163 10.72 -9.83 11.07
CA PRO A 163 11.47 -8.81 11.78
C PRO A 163 11.29 -8.92 13.29
N ASP A 164 12.33 -8.56 14.05
CA ASP A 164 12.30 -8.55 15.53
C ASP A 164 11.40 -7.43 16.06
N TYR A 165 11.31 -6.35 15.31
CA TYR A 165 10.45 -5.18 15.58
C TYR A 165 9.80 -4.77 14.27
N GLY A 166 8.61 -4.15 14.34
CA GLY A 166 7.97 -3.68 13.14
C GLY A 166 6.84 -2.71 13.41
N PHE A 167 6.48 -1.98 12.37
CA PHE A 167 5.31 -1.15 12.31
C PHE A 167 4.79 -1.10 10.87
N THR A 168 3.51 -0.77 10.72
CA THR A 168 2.93 -0.36 9.45
C THR A 168 2.67 1.14 9.49
N PRO A 169 3.07 1.90 8.46
CA PRO A 169 2.70 3.30 8.34
C PRO A 169 1.28 3.50 7.78
N ASP A 170 0.63 2.42 7.38
CA ASP A 170 -0.73 2.39 6.86
C ASP A 170 -1.75 2.48 8.01
N GLY A 171 -1.94 3.69 8.50
CA GLY A 171 -2.81 3.93 9.65
C GLY A 171 -2.86 5.39 10.08
N GLU A 172 -3.65 5.65 11.12
CA GLU A 172 -3.78 6.99 11.69
C GLU A 172 -2.58 7.34 12.57
N TYR A 173 -2.14 8.60 12.50
CA TYR A 173 -1.08 9.13 13.33
C TYR A 173 -1.64 9.81 14.60
N PRO A 174 -0.91 9.82 15.74
CA PRO A 174 0.51 9.44 15.86
C PRO A 174 0.77 7.93 15.95
N ILE A 175 -0.03 7.14 16.59
CA ILE A 175 0.16 5.68 16.74
C ILE A 175 -1.18 5.03 17.07
N CYS A 176 -1.59 4.03 16.31
CA CYS A 176 -2.65 3.10 16.64
C CYS A 176 -2.00 1.76 17.09
N ASN A 177 -2.21 1.35 18.32
CA ASN A 177 -1.64 0.10 18.86
C ASN A 177 -2.72 -0.89 19.32
N ILE A 178 -3.99 -0.57 19.11
CA ILE A 178 -5.14 -1.41 19.41
C ILE A 178 -6.15 -1.25 18.29
N GLU A 179 -6.51 -2.36 17.65
CA GLU A 179 -7.51 -2.39 16.59
C GLU A 179 -8.65 -3.33 16.93
N LYS A 180 -9.83 -3.07 16.35
CA LYS A 180 -10.98 -3.97 16.45
C LYS A 180 -10.82 -5.10 15.43
N GLY A 181 -11.24 -6.29 15.81
CA GLY A 181 -11.42 -7.38 14.85
C GLY A 181 -12.57 -7.07 13.88
N GLY A 182 -12.46 -7.60 12.65
CA GLY A 182 -13.49 -7.56 11.62
C GLY A 182 -14.00 -8.97 11.32
N ALA A 183 -15.19 -9.05 10.73
CA ALA A 183 -15.71 -10.28 10.18
C ALA A 183 -16.57 -9.95 8.95
N ASP A 184 -16.36 -10.71 7.87
CA ASP A 184 -17.23 -10.69 6.71
C ASP A 184 -18.32 -11.75 6.91
N ILE A 185 -19.57 -11.34 6.74
CA ILE A 185 -20.72 -12.23 6.88
C ILE A 185 -21.37 -12.38 5.51
N ILE A 186 -21.35 -13.60 4.98
CA ILE A 186 -22.03 -13.95 3.74
C ILE A 186 -23.39 -14.54 4.12
N MET A 187 -24.47 -13.95 3.62
CA MET A 187 -25.83 -14.43 3.83
C MET A 187 -26.43 -14.84 2.49
N GLU A 188 -26.89 -16.07 2.41
CA GLU A 188 -27.61 -16.61 1.26
C GLU A 188 -29.10 -16.77 1.63
N PHE A 189 -29.96 -16.34 0.73
CA PHE A 189 -31.42 -16.47 0.91
C PHE A 189 -31.99 -17.21 -0.27
N ASP A 190 -32.74 -18.26 0.02
CA ASP A 190 -33.58 -18.94 -0.98
C ASP A 190 -34.79 -18.07 -1.30
N ILE A 191 -34.96 -17.73 -2.57
CA ILE A 191 -36.14 -17.03 -3.06
C ILE A 191 -37.12 -18.09 -3.62
N SER A 192 -38.30 -18.21 -3.00
CA SER A 192 -39.32 -19.13 -3.51
C SER A 192 -40.03 -18.54 -4.74
N ASP A 193 -40.26 -19.37 -5.74
CA ASP A 193 -40.94 -19.00 -6.98
C ASP A 193 -42.50 -18.82 -6.79
N GLU A 194 -43.04 -19.01 -5.60
CA GLU A 194 -44.46 -19.04 -5.33
C GLU A 194 -45.09 -17.68 -5.00
N VAL A 195 -44.43 -16.58 -5.23
CA VAL A 195 -44.94 -15.25 -4.89
C VAL A 195 -45.63 -14.63 -6.11
N SER A 196 -46.95 -14.43 -6.02
CA SER A 196 -47.70 -13.64 -7.02
C SER A 196 -47.44 -12.14 -6.78
N GLY A 197 -47.02 -11.40 -7.81
CA GLY A 197 -46.79 -9.95 -7.76
C GLY A 197 -45.43 -9.52 -8.24
N LEU A 198 -44.79 -8.55 -7.58
CA LEU A 198 -43.46 -8.05 -7.89
C LEU A 198 -42.42 -9.08 -7.46
N HIS A 199 -41.56 -9.46 -8.41
CA HIS A 199 -40.43 -10.36 -8.15
C HIS A 199 -39.13 -9.59 -8.20
N LEU A 200 -38.29 -9.78 -7.21
CA LEU A 200 -36.92 -9.35 -7.23
C LEU A 200 -36.13 -10.25 -8.19
N VAL A 201 -35.65 -9.72 -9.29
CA VAL A 201 -34.88 -10.48 -10.28
C VAL A 201 -33.39 -10.51 -9.92
N SER A 202 -32.86 -9.35 -9.53
CA SER A 202 -31.48 -9.21 -9.07
C SER A 202 -31.31 -7.92 -8.29
N ILE A 203 -30.35 -7.89 -7.40
CA ILE A 203 -29.78 -6.66 -6.85
C ILE A 203 -28.27 -6.74 -7.04
N ASP A 204 -27.70 -5.68 -7.64
CA ASP A 204 -26.26 -5.52 -7.74
C ASP A 204 -25.86 -4.16 -7.15
N CYS A 205 -24.99 -4.19 -6.13
CA CYS A 205 -24.50 -2.97 -5.48
C CYS A 205 -23.15 -3.20 -4.80
N GLY A 206 -22.33 -2.13 -4.80
CA GLY A 206 -21.01 -2.14 -4.18
C GLY A 206 -19.92 -2.71 -5.08
N GLN A 207 -18.69 -2.43 -4.73
CA GLN A 207 -17.49 -2.90 -5.45
C GLN A 207 -16.52 -3.65 -4.54
N ALA A 208 -16.62 -3.45 -3.23
CA ALA A 208 -15.79 -4.10 -2.20
C ALA A 208 -16.58 -4.18 -0.89
N ALA A 209 -16.31 -5.22 -0.09
CA ALA A 209 -17.01 -5.47 1.16
C ALA A 209 -16.82 -4.36 2.21
N ASN A 210 -15.68 -3.68 2.19
CA ASN A 210 -15.33 -2.58 3.07
C ASN A 210 -15.71 -1.18 2.53
N ALA A 211 -16.40 -1.10 1.40
CA ALA A 211 -16.83 0.16 0.79
C ALA A 211 -18.35 0.32 0.80
N VAL A 212 -18.83 1.51 1.20
CA VAL A 212 -20.25 1.83 1.15
C VAL A 212 -20.70 2.00 -0.30
N PRO A 213 -21.71 1.25 -0.77
CA PRO A 213 -22.21 1.37 -2.14
C PRO A 213 -22.80 2.77 -2.40
N ALA A 214 -22.36 3.41 -3.47
CA ALA A 214 -22.94 4.68 -3.91
C ALA A 214 -24.23 4.50 -4.76
N LYS A 215 -24.36 3.34 -5.39
CA LYS A 215 -25.49 3.00 -6.29
C LYS A 215 -25.85 1.52 -6.11
N ALA A 216 -27.12 1.21 -6.31
CA ALA A 216 -27.65 -0.16 -6.43
C ALA A 216 -28.55 -0.23 -7.68
N SER A 217 -28.57 -1.36 -8.37
CA SER A 217 -29.40 -1.64 -9.52
C SER A 217 -30.10 -3.00 -9.43
#